data_289b8bde8657e89acc44ddf585d1b856
#
_entry.id   289b8bde8657e89acc44ddf585d1b856
#
_cell.length_a   1.000
_cell.length_b   1.000
_cell.length_c   1.000
_cell.angle_alpha   90.00
_cell.angle_beta   90.00
_cell.angle_gamma   90.00
#
_symmetry.space_group_name_H-M   'P 1'
#
loop_
_entity.id
_entity.type
_entity.pdbx_description
1 polymer ?
#
loop_
_entity_poly.entity_id
_entity_poly.type
_entity_poly.pdbx_seq_one_letter_code
_entity_poly.pdbx_strand_id
1 'polypeptide(L)'
;LDGPVRGNGKIIQELEGNFRGNGWRVVKVIWGRHWDALLQKDKSGKLLQLMEETVDGEYQNFKQKGGAYTREHFFNKYPETAKLVENMSDQDIFALNRGGHDPLKVYAAYKAAEKTKDRPTVILAKTVKGYGMGEAAEGKNIATTNTAILISRTNTEKIYKTWLKIMQVDGV
;
A
#
# COMPACT_ATOMS: atom_id res chain seq x y z
N LEU A 1 -11.40 -6.31 3.47
CA LEU A 1 -11.86 -6.65 2.12
C LEU A 1 -11.09 -7.86 1.63
N ASP A 2 -11.57 -9.03 1.95
CA ASP A 2 -11.06 -10.28 1.43
C ASP A 2 -12.08 -10.80 0.41
N GLY A 3 -11.73 -10.73 -0.83
CA GLY A 3 -12.55 -11.21 -1.92
C GLY A 3 -11.69 -11.74 -3.04
N PRO A 4 -12.28 -12.38 -4.05
CA PRO A 4 -11.51 -12.81 -5.20
C PRO A 4 -10.79 -11.60 -5.80
N VAL A 5 -9.47 -11.72 -5.95
CA VAL A 5 -8.68 -10.71 -6.66
C VAL A 5 -9.20 -10.68 -8.10
N ARG A 6 -9.76 -9.55 -8.49
CA ARG A 6 -10.10 -9.32 -9.90
C ARG A 6 -8.79 -9.07 -10.63
N GLY A 7 -8.31 -10.06 -11.41
CA GLY A 7 -7.03 -9.98 -12.11
C GLY A 7 -6.83 -8.68 -12.90
N ASN A 8 -7.92 -8.18 -13.49
CA ASN A 8 -7.94 -6.94 -14.28
C ASN A 8 -8.54 -5.73 -13.52
N GLY A 9 -8.85 -5.88 -12.24
CA GLY A 9 -9.43 -4.82 -11.42
C GLY A 9 -8.39 -3.94 -10.77
N LYS A 10 -8.87 -2.80 -10.29
CA LYS A 10 -8.12 -1.82 -9.48
C LYS A 10 -8.99 -1.44 -8.29
N ILE A 11 -9.10 -2.35 -7.34
CA ILE A 11 -10.05 -2.26 -6.22
C ILE A 11 -9.91 -0.96 -5.41
N ILE A 12 -8.69 -0.42 -5.28
CA ILE A 12 -8.47 0.81 -4.52
C ILE A 12 -9.11 2.00 -5.22
N GLN A 13 -9.03 2.09 -6.55
CA GLN A 13 -9.66 3.16 -7.32
C GLN A 13 -11.19 3.02 -7.28
N GLU A 14 -11.72 1.80 -7.39
CA GLU A 14 -13.16 1.55 -7.25
C GLU A 14 -13.67 1.98 -5.88
N LEU A 15 -12.99 1.60 -4.80
CA LEU A 15 -13.34 2.01 -3.44
C LEU A 15 -13.22 3.52 -3.24
N GLU A 16 -12.16 4.13 -3.76
CA GLU A 16 -12.00 5.59 -3.72
C GLU A 16 -13.19 6.29 -4.37
N GLY A 17 -13.60 5.84 -5.57
CA GLY A 17 -14.74 6.38 -6.28
C GLY A 17 -16.05 6.26 -5.48
N ASN A 18 -16.29 5.10 -4.89
CA ASN A 18 -17.47 4.83 -4.07
C ASN A 18 -17.55 5.75 -2.84
N PHE A 19 -16.45 5.88 -2.09
CA PHE A 19 -16.42 6.72 -0.90
C PHE A 19 -16.52 8.21 -1.24
N ARG A 20 -15.80 8.66 -2.29
CA ARG A 20 -15.89 10.05 -2.75
C ARG A 20 -17.28 10.42 -3.24
N GLY A 21 -17.93 9.51 -3.99
CA GLY A 21 -19.31 9.69 -4.47
C GLY A 21 -20.33 9.84 -3.33
N ASN A 22 -20.04 9.26 -2.16
CA ASN A 22 -20.83 9.39 -0.94
C ASN A 22 -20.38 10.54 -0.02
N GLY A 23 -19.56 11.47 -0.50
CA GLY A 23 -19.13 12.65 0.24
C GLY A 23 -18.01 12.42 1.27
N TRP A 24 -17.37 11.26 1.29
CA TRP A 24 -16.26 10.99 2.18
C TRP A 24 -14.94 11.58 1.68
N ARG A 25 -14.10 12.01 2.60
CA ARG A 25 -12.68 12.21 2.30
C ARG A 25 -11.98 10.87 2.26
N VAL A 26 -11.17 10.65 1.22
CA VAL A 26 -10.38 9.42 1.06
C VAL A 26 -8.89 9.73 1.22
N VAL A 27 -8.23 8.98 2.09
CA VAL A 27 -6.77 8.96 2.23
C VAL A 27 -6.29 7.59 1.81
N LYS A 28 -5.42 7.52 0.80
CA LYS A 28 -4.84 6.26 0.32
C LYS A 28 -3.43 6.07 0.88
N VAL A 29 -3.17 4.91 1.51
CA VAL A 29 -1.86 4.52 2.05
C VAL A 29 -1.40 3.27 1.29
N ILE A 30 -0.88 3.48 0.08
CA ILE A 30 -0.57 2.42 -0.88
C ILE A 30 0.90 2.02 -0.81
N TRP A 31 1.79 3.02 -0.86
CA TRP A 31 3.23 2.85 -0.97
C TRP A 31 3.93 3.21 0.33
N GLY A 32 4.87 2.37 0.77
CA GLY A 32 5.71 2.65 1.92
C GLY A 32 6.77 3.73 1.60
N ARG A 33 7.43 4.22 2.65
CA ARG A 33 8.41 5.32 2.54
C ARG A 33 9.59 5.04 1.60
N HIS A 34 9.94 3.77 1.40
CA HIS A 34 11.05 3.40 0.52
C HIS A 34 10.78 3.72 -0.96
N TRP A 35 9.51 3.85 -1.33
CA TRP A 35 9.10 4.31 -2.65
C TRP A 35 9.28 5.81 -2.86
N ASP A 36 9.32 6.60 -1.79
CA ASP A 36 9.38 8.07 -1.88
C ASP A 36 10.65 8.53 -2.62
N ALA A 37 11.78 7.89 -2.37
CA ALA A 37 13.03 8.20 -3.07
C ALA A 37 12.98 7.91 -4.58
N LEU A 38 12.31 6.84 -4.97
CA LEU A 38 12.12 6.51 -6.39
C LEU A 38 11.15 7.49 -7.06
N LEU A 39 10.04 7.83 -6.40
CA LEU A 39 9.08 8.81 -6.90
C LEU A 39 9.70 10.21 -7.03
N GLN A 40 10.57 10.62 -6.11
CA GLN A 40 11.29 11.89 -6.20
C GLN A 40 12.30 11.93 -7.36
N LYS A 41 12.92 10.79 -7.68
CA LYS A 41 13.86 10.67 -8.80
C LYS A 41 13.16 10.56 -10.15
N ASP A 42 11.92 10.13 -10.19
CA ASP A 42 11.14 9.99 -11.43
C ASP A 42 10.72 11.34 -12.00
N LYS A 43 11.61 11.94 -12.80
CA LYS A 43 11.32 13.20 -13.51
C LYS A 43 10.44 13.00 -14.74
N SER A 44 10.34 11.78 -15.22
CA SER A 44 9.56 11.43 -16.41
C SER A 44 8.07 11.21 -16.12
N GLY A 45 7.70 10.93 -14.86
CA GLY A 45 6.38 10.48 -14.46
C GLY A 45 6.06 9.03 -14.86
N LYS A 46 7.02 8.31 -15.44
CA LYS A 46 6.80 6.94 -15.92
C LYS A 46 6.59 5.94 -14.80
N LEU A 47 7.22 6.15 -13.64
CA LEU A 47 6.97 5.31 -12.48
C LEU A 47 5.53 5.46 -11.99
N LEU A 48 5.03 6.68 -11.91
CA LEU A 48 3.64 6.94 -11.52
C LEU A 48 2.67 6.34 -12.52
N GLN A 49 2.91 6.56 -13.83
CA GLN A 49 2.12 5.96 -14.91
C GLN A 49 2.09 4.43 -14.77
N LEU A 50 3.24 3.79 -14.60
CA LEU A 50 3.35 2.34 -14.42
C LEU A 50 2.57 1.84 -13.20
N MET A 51 2.64 2.56 -12.08
CA MET A 51 1.86 2.25 -10.88
C MET A 51 0.35 2.35 -11.12
N GLU A 52 -0.09 3.29 -11.95
CA GLU A 52 -1.51 3.47 -12.29
C GLU A 52 -1.99 2.44 -13.30
N GLU A 53 -1.17 2.01 -14.23
CA GLU A 53 -1.51 1.00 -15.23
C GLU A 53 -1.59 -0.41 -14.65
N THR A 54 -0.76 -0.70 -13.66
CA THR A 54 -0.64 -2.04 -13.05
C THR A 54 -1.93 -2.46 -12.34
N VAL A 55 -2.43 -3.62 -12.70
CA VAL A 55 -3.67 -4.20 -12.11
C VAL A 55 -3.38 -5.03 -10.85
N ASP A 56 -4.43 -5.31 -10.07
CA ASP A 56 -4.30 -5.98 -8.77
C ASP A 56 -3.65 -7.36 -8.86
N GLY A 57 -3.95 -8.12 -9.91
CA GLY A 57 -3.35 -9.44 -10.15
C GLY A 57 -1.85 -9.39 -10.40
N GLU A 58 -1.35 -8.38 -11.12
CA GLU A 58 0.09 -8.18 -11.31
C GLU A 58 0.77 -7.82 -9.99
N TYR A 59 0.19 -6.92 -9.19
CA TYR A 59 0.72 -6.56 -7.88
C TYR A 59 0.83 -7.75 -6.93
N GLN A 60 -0.11 -8.68 -6.99
CA GLN A 60 -0.05 -9.92 -6.22
C GLN A 60 1.12 -10.80 -6.67
N ASN A 61 1.31 -10.95 -7.98
CA ASN A 61 2.42 -11.70 -8.55
C ASN A 61 3.79 -11.14 -8.14
N PHE A 62 3.95 -9.83 -8.15
CA PHE A 62 5.21 -9.19 -7.74
C PHE A 62 5.59 -9.53 -6.30
N LYS A 63 4.62 -9.56 -5.40
CA LYS A 63 4.89 -9.95 -4.01
C LYS A 63 5.20 -11.45 -3.87
N GLN A 64 4.53 -12.31 -4.63
CA GLN A 64 4.75 -13.76 -4.53
C GLN A 64 6.04 -14.24 -5.18
N LYS A 65 6.42 -13.64 -6.31
CA LYS A 65 7.55 -14.09 -7.14
C LYS A 65 8.87 -13.37 -6.85
N GLY A 66 8.84 -12.34 -6.00
CA GLY A 66 10.04 -11.69 -5.48
C GLY A 66 10.61 -10.56 -6.33
N GLY A 67 11.80 -10.10 -5.94
CA GLY A 67 12.41 -8.89 -6.49
C GLY A 67 12.87 -9.00 -7.93
N ALA A 68 13.49 -10.11 -8.32
CA ALA A 68 13.92 -10.35 -9.70
C ALA A 68 12.73 -10.29 -10.68
N TYR A 69 11.65 -10.96 -10.33
CA TYR A 69 10.41 -10.92 -11.11
C TYR A 69 9.82 -9.51 -11.20
N THR A 70 9.85 -8.77 -10.09
CA THR A 70 9.37 -7.38 -10.04
C THR A 70 10.23 -6.48 -10.90
N ARG A 71 11.55 -6.64 -10.90
CA ARG A 71 12.46 -5.92 -11.80
C ARG A 71 12.07 -6.14 -13.26
N GLU A 72 11.97 -7.41 -13.66
CA GLU A 72 11.72 -7.78 -15.04
C GLU A 72 10.34 -7.34 -15.53
N HIS A 73 9.28 -7.60 -14.76
CA HIS A 73 7.90 -7.45 -15.20
C HIS A 73 7.24 -6.13 -14.78
N PHE A 74 7.87 -5.36 -13.88
CA PHE A 74 7.41 -4.04 -13.49
C PHE A 74 8.38 -2.97 -13.95
N PHE A 75 9.58 -2.88 -13.37
CA PHE A 75 10.49 -1.77 -13.66
C PHE A 75 11.00 -1.76 -15.09
N ASN A 76 11.23 -2.92 -15.71
CA ASN A 76 11.75 -3.00 -17.09
C ASN A 76 10.68 -2.75 -18.16
N LYS A 77 9.43 -2.46 -17.80
CA LYS A 77 8.40 -2.06 -18.79
C LYS A 77 8.76 -0.74 -19.50
N TYR A 78 9.45 0.15 -18.82
CA TYR A 78 9.95 1.42 -19.39
C TYR A 78 11.43 1.59 -19.09
N PRO A 79 12.24 2.07 -20.04
CA PRO A 79 13.67 2.34 -19.81
C PRO A 79 13.91 3.30 -18.65
N GLU A 80 13.05 4.29 -18.47
CA GLU A 80 13.14 5.28 -17.41
C GLU A 80 12.94 4.64 -16.03
N THR A 81 11.99 3.73 -15.90
CA THR A 81 11.76 3.02 -14.62
C THR A 81 12.85 1.97 -14.35
N ALA A 82 13.36 1.31 -15.37
CA ALA A 82 14.51 0.41 -15.25
C ALA A 82 15.74 1.14 -14.68
N LYS A 83 16.00 2.36 -15.19
CA LYS A 83 17.11 3.20 -14.73
C LYS A 83 16.98 3.62 -13.26
N LEU A 84 15.76 3.82 -12.75
CA LEU A 84 15.55 4.17 -11.35
C LEU A 84 16.06 3.11 -10.37
N VAL A 85 16.07 1.85 -10.80
CA VAL A 85 16.45 0.69 -9.97
C VAL A 85 17.72 -0.01 -10.43
N GLU A 86 18.50 0.58 -11.33
CA GLU A 86 19.72 -0.03 -11.89
C GLU A 86 20.74 -0.41 -10.83
N ASN A 87 20.86 0.40 -9.76
CA ASN A 87 21.79 0.21 -8.66
C ASN A 87 21.16 -0.48 -7.43
N MET A 88 19.93 -0.98 -7.55
CA MET A 88 19.25 -1.71 -6.48
C MET A 88 19.41 -3.22 -6.70
N SER A 89 19.66 -3.97 -5.65
CA SER A 89 19.59 -5.42 -5.70
C SER A 89 18.13 -5.90 -5.81
N ASP A 90 17.92 -7.16 -6.18
CA ASP A 90 16.58 -7.73 -6.19
C ASP A 90 15.98 -7.83 -4.79
N GLN A 91 16.83 -7.94 -3.76
CA GLN A 91 16.39 -7.87 -2.37
C GLN A 91 15.91 -6.47 -1.98
N ASP A 92 16.58 -5.42 -2.45
CA ASP A 92 16.14 -4.04 -2.23
C ASP A 92 14.78 -3.77 -2.88
N ILE A 93 14.59 -4.28 -4.11
CA ILE A 93 13.30 -4.18 -4.81
C ILE A 93 12.21 -4.95 -4.04
N PHE A 94 12.52 -6.14 -3.54
CA PHE A 94 11.58 -6.92 -2.73
C PHE A 94 11.23 -6.24 -1.40
N ALA A 95 12.16 -5.49 -0.83
CA ALA A 95 11.98 -4.72 0.40
C ALA A 95 11.12 -3.46 0.23
N LEU A 96 10.76 -3.06 -1.01
CA LEU A 96 9.82 -1.97 -1.26
C LEU A 96 8.43 -2.33 -0.71
N ASN A 97 8.12 -1.78 0.45
CA ASN A 97 6.95 -2.16 1.24
C ASN A 97 5.63 -1.52 0.77
N ARG A 98 4.51 -2.14 1.15
CA ARG A 98 3.18 -1.53 1.06
C ARG A 98 2.99 -0.49 2.17
N GLY A 99 2.20 0.55 1.88
CA GLY A 99 1.99 1.67 2.81
C GLY A 99 1.32 1.28 4.12
N GLY A 100 0.40 0.30 4.09
CA GLY A 100 -0.27 -0.20 5.28
C GLY A 100 0.64 -0.93 6.27
N HIS A 101 1.88 -1.26 5.86
CA HIS A 101 2.91 -1.83 6.72
C HIS A 101 4.01 -0.83 7.08
N ASP A 102 3.82 0.45 6.73
CA ASP A 102 4.73 1.53 7.10
C ASP A 102 4.12 2.38 8.22
N PRO A 103 4.64 2.27 9.46
CA PRO A 103 4.08 2.99 10.60
C PRO A 103 4.02 4.50 10.42
N LEU A 104 5.03 5.10 9.76
CA LEU A 104 5.05 6.54 9.53
C LEU A 104 3.98 6.98 8.54
N LYS A 105 3.79 6.21 7.46
CA LYS A 105 2.73 6.49 6.47
C LYS A 105 1.34 6.34 7.09
N VAL A 106 1.14 5.30 7.90
CA VAL A 106 -0.12 5.08 8.62
C VAL A 106 -0.37 6.21 9.61
N TYR A 107 0.63 6.58 10.43
CA TYR A 107 0.53 7.70 11.34
C TYR A 107 0.14 9.01 10.63
N ALA A 108 0.83 9.34 9.53
CA ALA A 108 0.54 10.53 8.74
C ALA A 108 -0.91 10.53 8.19
N ALA A 109 -1.42 9.37 7.79
CA ALA A 109 -2.79 9.22 7.32
C ALA A 109 -3.82 9.50 8.44
N TYR A 110 -3.57 8.99 9.66
CA TYR A 110 -4.42 9.30 10.81
C TYR A 110 -4.39 10.79 11.15
N LYS A 111 -3.20 11.39 11.19
CA LYS A 111 -3.08 12.85 11.44
C LYS A 111 -3.78 13.68 10.38
N ALA A 112 -3.75 13.24 9.13
CA ALA A 112 -4.52 13.90 8.06
C ALA A 112 -6.04 13.75 8.26
N ALA A 113 -6.50 12.57 8.71
CA ALA A 113 -7.91 12.31 9.00
C ALA A 113 -8.43 13.15 10.17
N GLU A 114 -7.66 13.28 11.26
CA GLU A 114 -8.02 14.10 12.43
C GLU A 114 -8.26 15.58 12.10
N LYS A 115 -7.55 16.11 11.10
CA LYS A 115 -7.70 17.50 10.65
C LYS A 115 -9.01 17.76 9.90
N THR A 116 -9.67 16.71 9.42
CA THR A 116 -10.93 16.83 8.67
C THR A 116 -12.10 16.92 9.65
N LYS A 117 -12.83 18.04 9.62
CA LYS A 117 -13.95 18.30 10.54
C LYS A 117 -15.31 18.34 9.84
N ASP A 118 -15.32 18.57 8.54
CA ASP A 118 -16.52 18.81 7.74
C ASP A 118 -17.19 17.53 7.19
N ARG A 119 -16.42 16.43 7.12
CA ARG A 119 -16.91 15.17 6.55
C ARG A 119 -16.18 13.96 7.12
N PRO A 120 -16.77 12.75 7.03
CA PRO A 120 -16.09 11.54 7.44
C PRO A 120 -14.87 11.25 6.55
N THR A 121 -13.83 10.65 7.14
CA THR A 121 -12.64 10.25 6.41
C THR A 121 -12.50 8.72 6.43
N VAL A 122 -12.22 8.13 5.28
CA VAL A 122 -11.80 6.73 5.14
C VAL A 122 -10.32 6.67 4.81
N ILE A 123 -9.60 5.76 5.46
CA ILE A 123 -8.21 5.45 5.15
C ILE A 123 -8.18 4.08 4.46
N LEU A 124 -7.78 4.06 3.19
CA LEU A 124 -7.58 2.84 2.41
C LEU A 124 -6.12 2.44 2.47
N ALA A 125 -5.81 1.47 3.33
CA ALA A 125 -4.45 1.01 3.54
C ALA A 125 -4.19 -0.29 2.75
N LYS A 126 -3.19 -0.28 1.86
CA LYS A 126 -2.77 -1.47 1.12
C LYS A 126 -1.82 -2.29 1.98
N THR A 127 -2.20 -3.54 2.24
CA THR A 127 -1.45 -4.49 3.04
C THR A 127 -1.13 -5.75 2.23
N VAL A 128 -0.29 -6.62 2.79
CA VAL A 128 -0.02 -7.95 2.26
C VAL A 128 -0.70 -8.97 3.16
N LYS A 129 -1.46 -9.88 2.56
CA LYS A 129 -2.12 -10.98 3.27
C LYS A 129 -1.08 -11.82 4.02
N GLY A 130 -1.33 -12.10 5.31
CA GLY A 130 -0.40 -12.88 6.13
C GLY A 130 0.95 -12.21 6.41
N TYR A 131 1.01 -10.88 6.34
CA TYR A 131 2.23 -10.15 6.64
C TYR A 131 2.81 -10.53 8.01
N GLY A 132 4.12 -10.82 8.03
CA GLY A 132 4.83 -11.24 9.24
C GLY A 132 4.66 -12.72 9.62
N MET A 133 3.88 -13.51 8.86
CA MET A 133 3.71 -14.95 9.09
C MET A 133 4.78 -15.82 8.40
N GLY A 134 5.79 -15.20 7.81
CA GLY A 134 6.88 -15.87 7.11
C GLY A 134 6.52 -16.33 5.70
N GLU A 135 7.51 -16.88 5.00
CA GLU A 135 7.41 -17.24 3.58
C GLU A 135 6.31 -18.24 3.26
N ALA A 136 5.93 -19.08 4.21
CA ALA A 136 4.88 -20.08 4.01
C ALA A 136 3.49 -19.47 3.82
N ALA A 137 3.22 -18.28 4.38
CA ALA A 137 1.90 -17.68 4.43
C ALA A 137 1.83 -16.27 3.84
N GLU A 138 2.92 -15.50 3.89
CA GLU A 138 2.94 -14.11 3.45
C GLU A 138 2.68 -13.98 1.95
N GLY A 139 1.62 -13.26 1.59
CA GLY A 139 1.19 -13.10 0.22
C GLY A 139 0.48 -14.30 -0.40
N LYS A 140 0.29 -15.39 0.34
CA LYS A 140 -0.29 -16.65 -0.16
C LYS A 140 -1.74 -16.84 0.26
N ASN A 141 -2.50 -17.59 -0.54
CA ASN A 141 -3.92 -17.86 -0.28
C ASN A 141 -4.19 -18.68 0.99
N ILE A 142 -3.20 -19.37 1.52
CA ILE A 142 -3.31 -20.11 2.77
C ILE A 142 -3.52 -19.18 4.00
N ALA A 143 -3.04 -17.95 3.91
CA ALA A 143 -3.29 -16.95 4.95
C ALA A 143 -4.71 -16.40 4.82
N THR A 144 -5.56 -16.68 5.80
CA THR A 144 -6.98 -16.26 5.79
C THR A 144 -7.21 -14.84 6.29
N THR A 145 -6.18 -14.20 6.85
CA THR A 145 -6.31 -12.89 7.48
C THR A 145 -5.93 -11.78 6.51
N ASN A 146 -6.93 -11.10 5.97
CA ASN A 146 -6.73 -9.81 5.29
C ASN A 146 -7.03 -8.70 6.28
N THR A 147 -6.10 -7.77 6.38
CA THR A 147 -6.34 -6.57 7.16
C THR A 147 -6.42 -5.37 6.22
N ALA A 148 -7.60 -5.11 5.69
CA ALA A 148 -7.95 -3.77 5.25
C ALA A 148 -8.51 -3.04 6.46
N ILE A 149 -7.84 -2.01 6.92
CA ILE A 149 -8.34 -1.21 8.05
C ILE A 149 -9.25 -0.15 7.47
N LEU A 150 -10.54 -0.36 7.60
CA LEU A 150 -11.57 0.64 7.35
C LEU A 150 -11.82 1.37 8.67
N ILE A 151 -11.49 2.66 8.75
CA ILE A 151 -11.68 3.43 9.97
C ILE A 151 -12.71 4.50 9.74
N SER A 152 -13.78 4.41 10.50
CA SER A 152 -14.85 5.40 10.57
C SER A 152 -14.54 6.45 11.65
N ARG A 153 -15.05 7.65 11.46
CA ARG A 153 -14.84 8.90 12.20
C ARG A 153 -14.99 8.83 13.73
N THR A 154 -15.70 7.87 14.27
CA THR A 154 -16.24 7.94 15.63
C THR A 154 -15.33 7.53 16.76
N ASN A 155 -14.15 6.96 16.50
CA ASN A 155 -13.23 6.51 17.56
C ASN A 155 -11.75 6.49 17.12
N THR A 156 -11.34 7.44 16.30
CA THR A 156 -9.98 7.50 15.71
C THR A 156 -8.89 7.46 16.79
N GLU A 157 -9.08 8.17 17.91
CA GLU A 157 -8.08 8.22 18.98
C GLU A 157 -7.98 6.89 19.73
N LYS A 158 -9.11 6.25 20.03
CA LYS A 158 -9.14 4.95 20.71
C LYS A 158 -8.54 3.83 19.85
N ILE A 159 -8.87 3.82 18.56
CA ILE A 159 -8.34 2.85 17.59
C ILE A 159 -6.83 3.08 17.39
N TYR A 160 -6.40 4.33 17.25
CA TYR A 160 -5.00 4.70 17.12
C TYR A 160 -4.17 4.27 18.33
N LYS A 161 -4.64 4.55 19.56
CA LYS A 161 -3.99 4.11 20.81
C LYS A 161 -3.93 2.59 20.92
N THR A 162 -4.97 1.89 20.49
CA THR A 162 -5.00 0.42 20.45
C THR A 162 -3.99 -0.11 19.44
N TRP A 163 -3.92 0.49 18.25
CA TRP A 163 -2.99 0.09 17.20
C TRP A 163 -1.52 0.33 17.60
N LEU A 164 -1.20 1.48 18.20
CA LEU A 164 0.13 1.75 18.76
C LEU A 164 0.54 0.72 19.80
N LYS A 165 -0.41 0.32 20.66
CA LYS A 165 -0.18 -0.70 21.68
C LYS A 165 0.09 -2.09 21.08
N ILE A 166 -0.62 -2.44 19.99
CA ILE A 166 -0.40 -3.69 19.24
C ILE A 166 0.97 -3.70 18.55
N MET A 167 1.41 -2.56 18.03
CA MET A 167 2.68 -2.42 17.33
C MET A 167 3.89 -2.22 18.25
N GLN A 168 3.69 -2.21 19.59
CA GLN A 168 4.74 -1.97 20.59
C GLN A 168 5.59 -0.73 20.31
N VAL A 169 4.99 0.31 19.77
CA VAL A 169 5.65 1.59 19.59
C VAL A 169 5.50 2.36 20.91
N ASP A 170 6.38 2.06 21.85
CA ASP A 170 6.51 2.83 23.09
C ASP A 170 7.26 4.13 22.77
N GLY A 171 6.66 5.26 23.08
CA GLY A 171 7.33 6.55 23.11
C GLY A 171 7.07 7.48 21.93
N VAL A 172 5.82 7.87 21.69
CA VAL A 172 5.47 9.11 20.98
C VAL A 172 4.47 9.90 21.80
#